data_c3d03ef8c5f0aac291855e4a8a942755
#
_entry.id   c3d03ef8c5f0aac291855e4a8a942755
#
_cell.length_a   1.000
_cell.length_b   1.000
_cell.length_c   1.000
_cell.angle_alpha   90.00
_cell.angle_beta   90.00
_cell.angle_gamma   90.00
#
_symmetry.space_group_name_H-M   'P 1'
#
loop_
_entity.id
_entity.type
_entity.pdbx_description
1 polymer ?
#
loop_
_entity_poly.entity_id
_entity_poly.type
_entity_poly.pdbx_seq_one_letter_code
_entity_poly.pdbx_strand_id
1 'polypeptide(L)'
;MDEKFTHVAVQSLHTIGGAEFHDLRRTVGAFKQMGGFQRVMLGYPLLATQADMQRTVDAIMGIIPQSRKKTDAVVLMGHGTHHPSNAFYAALMFQLQLEDPNIFVGTVEGYPEIDDIKDWLLEKKIKKAYLLPFMSVAGDHAKNDMAGDEPDSWKSILTQAGITCEAIMKGTAEYDSFVDIWVDHVNGPLSHF
;
A
#
# COMPACT_ATOMS: atom_id res chain seq x y z
N MET A 1 10.51 17.11 24.66
CA MET A 1 11.82 17.57 25.16
C MET A 1 12.04 17.24 26.63
N ASP A 2 11.00 16.98 27.37
CA ASP A 2 11.10 16.64 28.81
C ASP A 2 11.85 15.33 29.07
N GLU A 3 11.86 14.38 28.10
CA GLU A 3 12.57 13.11 28.17
C GLU A 3 14.06 13.18 27.81
N LYS A 4 14.57 14.36 27.49
CA LYS A 4 16.00 14.62 27.12
C LYS A 4 16.48 13.84 25.87
N PHE A 5 15.61 13.36 25.02
CA PHE A 5 16.02 12.79 23.73
C PHE A 5 16.69 13.86 22.86
N THR A 6 17.85 13.53 22.32
CA THR A 6 18.63 14.42 21.45
C THR A 6 18.59 14.00 19.99
N HIS A 7 18.29 12.74 19.73
CA HIS A 7 18.25 12.14 18.40
C HIS A 7 16.89 11.48 18.19
N VAL A 8 16.26 11.75 17.05
CA VAL A 8 14.92 11.24 16.72
C VAL A 8 14.94 10.69 15.30
N ALA A 9 14.57 9.43 15.13
CA ALA A 9 14.24 8.84 13.84
C ALA A 9 12.71 8.70 13.73
N VAL A 10 12.16 9.23 12.66
CA VAL A 10 10.74 9.10 12.31
C VAL A 10 10.64 8.12 11.13
N GLN A 11 9.93 7.01 11.27
CA GLN A 11 9.66 6.10 10.17
C GLN A 11 8.27 6.37 9.60
N SER A 12 8.23 6.65 8.30
CA SER A 12 6.98 6.73 7.55
C SER A 12 6.43 5.33 7.29
N LEU A 13 5.13 5.12 7.56
CA LEU A 13 4.43 3.91 7.18
C LEU A 13 3.55 4.11 5.93
N HIS A 14 3.77 5.19 5.17
CA HIS A 14 3.12 5.38 3.88
C HIS A 14 3.62 4.35 2.86
N THR A 15 2.74 3.99 1.93
CA THR A 15 3.08 3.08 0.83
C THR A 15 3.98 3.77 -0.20
N ILE A 16 3.67 5.01 -0.55
CA ILE A 16 4.37 5.80 -1.58
C ILE A 16 4.78 7.17 -1.05
N GLY A 17 5.71 7.85 -1.76
CA GLY A 17 6.09 9.24 -1.50
C GLY A 17 5.05 10.22 -2.04
N GLY A 18 3.81 10.12 -1.58
CA GLY A 18 2.68 10.98 -1.95
C GLY A 18 2.60 12.30 -1.20
N ALA A 19 1.45 12.98 -1.30
CA ALA A 19 1.22 14.27 -0.66
C ALA A 19 1.40 14.18 0.87
N GLU A 20 0.84 13.15 1.50
CA GLU A 20 0.89 12.93 2.95
C GLU A 20 2.33 12.69 3.44
N PHE A 21 3.13 11.95 2.65
CA PHE A 21 4.55 11.79 2.97
C PHE A 21 5.31 13.12 2.87
N HIS A 22 4.99 13.96 1.89
CA HIS A 22 5.58 15.29 1.78
C HIS A 22 5.19 16.20 2.93
N ASP A 23 3.98 16.09 3.46
CA ASP A 23 3.53 16.82 4.64
C ASP A 23 4.27 16.36 5.89
N LEU A 24 4.42 15.05 6.07
CA LEU A 24 5.27 14.49 7.13
C LEU A 24 6.71 15.01 7.01
N ARG A 25 7.28 15.01 5.82
CA ARG A 25 8.64 15.52 5.57
C ARG A 25 8.78 17.01 5.93
N ARG A 26 7.76 17.83 5.62
CA ARG A 26 7.75 19.25 6.02
C ARG A 26 7.70 19.40 7.55
N THR A 27 6.85 18.61 8.19
CA THR A 27 6.72 18.61 9.67
C THR A 27 8.03 18.21 10.34
N VAL A 28 8.65 17.12 9.91
CA VAL A 28 9.96 16.66 10.41
C VAL A 28 11.04 17.72 10.17
N GLY A 29 11.02 18.37 8.99
CA GLY A 29 11.92 19.48 8.66
C GLY A 29 11.77 20.70 9.60
N ALA A 30 10.53 21.03 9.97
CA ALA A 30 10.26 22.11 10.93
C ALA A 30 10.85 21.79 12.32
N PHE A 31 10.65 20.58 12.83
CA PHE A 31 11.26 20.16 14.10
C PHE A 31 12.79 20.21 14.07
N LYS A 32 13.40 19.83 12.96
CA LYS A 32 14.86 19.96 12.76
C LYS A 32 15.32 21.43 12.81
N GLN A 33 14.57 22.36 12.22
CA GLN A 33 14.90 23.78 12.21
C GLN A 33 14.71 24.46 13.58
N MET A 34 13.76 23.98 14.38
CA MET A 34 13.54 24.51 15.75
C MET A 34 14.73 24.30 16.70
N GLY A 35 15.70 23.44 16.36
CA GLY A 35 16.91 23.24 17.14
C GLY A 35 16.70 22.53 18.49
N GLY A 36 15.53 21.96 18.73
CA GLY A 36 15.23 21.23 19.97
C GLY A 36 15.88 19.85 20.06
N PHE A 37 16.34 19.32 18.91
CA PHE A 37 17.05 18.04 18.80
C PHE A 37 18.39 18.25 18.10
N GLN A 38 19.38 17.46 18.48
CA GLN A 38 20.69 17.47 17.80
C GLN A 38 20.57 16.86 16.40
N ARG A 39 19.70 15.84 16.25
CA ARG A 39 19.44 15.19 14.97
C ARG A 39 17.99 14.72 14.87
N VAL A 40 17.36 15.02 13.74
CA VAL A 40 16.05 14.47 13.36
C VAL A 40 16.18 13.88 11.96
N MET A 41 15.79 12.63 11.77
CA MET A 41 15.86 11.90 10.52
C MET A 41 14.50 11.31 10.17
N LEU A 42 14.23 11.16 8.86
CA LEU A 42 13.00 10.56 8.35
C LEU A 42 13.36 9.36 7.47
N GLY A 43 12.80 8.20 7.79
CA GLY A 43 12.85 7.01 6.95
C GLY A 43 11.87 7.09 5.77
N TYR A 44 12.19 6.37 4.72
CA TYR A 44 11.44 6.38 3.47
C TYR A 44 10.09 5.63 3.57
N PRO A 45 9.11 5.92 2.67
CA PRO A 45 7.91 5.11 2.52
C PRO A 45 8.25 3.72 1.94
N LEU A 46 7.27 2.80 1.90
CA LEU A 46 7.47 1.42 1.45
C LEU A 46 8.11 1.33 0.06
N LEU A 47 7.56 2.04 -0.90
CA LEU A 47 8.03 2.07 -2.30
C LEU A 47 8.91 3.32 -2.52
N ALA A 48 10.18 3.25 -2.14
CA ALA A 48 11.11 4.36 -2.27
C ALA A 48 12.18 4.12 -3.35
N THR A 49 12.58 2.88 -3.57
CA THR A 49 13.64 2.49 -4.51
C THR A 49 13.18 1.36 -5.43
N GLN A 50 13.97 1.08 -6.47
CA GLN A 50 13.74 -0.08 -7.35
C GLN A 50 13.86 -1.41 -6.58
N ALA A 51 14.77 -1.49 -5.61
CA ALA A 51 14.91 -2.67 -4.76
C ALA A 51 13.67 -2.89 -3.87
N ASP A 52 13.10 -1.81 -3.33
CA ASP A 52 11.86 -1.88 -2.53
C ASP A 52 10.66 -2.31 -3.38
N MET A 53 10.60 -1.89 -4.65
CA MET A 53 9.58 -2.35 -5.58
C MET A 53 9.64 -3.86 -5.75
N GLN A 54 10.83 -4.44 -5.99
CA GLN A 54 10.98 -5.89 -6.11
C GLN A 54 10.65 -6.61 -4.81
N ARG A 55 11.14 -6.13 -3.66
CA ARG A 55 10.81 -6.70 -2.34
C ARG A 55 9.31 -6.67 -2.07
N THR A 56 8.64 -5.60 -2.50
CA THR A 56 7.18 -5.46 -2.36
C THR A 56 6.44 -6.45 -3.25
N VAL A 57 6.90 -6.68 -4.48
CA VAL A 57 6.36 -7.75 -5.36
C VAL A 57 6.48 -9.10 -4.67
N ASP A 58 7.69 -9.44 -4.18
CA ASP A 58 7.95 -10.72 -3.50
C ASP A 58 7.05 -10.88 -2.24
N ALA A 59 6.90 -9.81 -1.46
CA ALA A 59 6.04 -9.80 -0.28
C ALA A 59 4.57 -10.02 -0.64
N ILE A 60 4.05 -9.35 -1.69
CA ILE A 60 2.69 -9.54 -2.18
C ILE A 60 2.48 -10.98 -2.64
N MET A 61 3.40 -11.53 -3.42
CA MET A 61 3.32 -12.92 -3.88
C MET A 61 3.26 -13.91 -2.71
N GLY A 62 3.97 -13.60 -1.62
CA GLY A 62 4.02 -14.42 -0.40
C GLY A 62 2.74 -14.39 0.46
N ILE A 63 1.90 -13.36 0.32
CA ILE A 63 0.66 -13.21 1.11
C ILE A 63 -0.60 -13.61 0.36
N ILE A 64 -0.50 -14.00 -0.91
CA ILE A 64 -1.64 -14.49 -1.69
C ILE A 64 -2.24 -15.71 -1.00
N PRO A 65 -3.58 -15.76 -0.78
CA PRO A 65 -4.23 -16.88 -0.11
C PRO A 65 -3.93 -18.21 -0.80
N GLN A 66 -3.51 -19.21 -0.05
CA GLN A 66 -3.22 -20.55 -0.59
C GLN A 66 -4.45 -21.23 -1.21
N SER A 67 -5.65 -20.84 -0.80
CA SER A 67 -6.92 -21.33 -1.37
C SER A 67 -7.23 -20.74 -2.75
N ARG A 68 -6.51 -19.68 -3.17
CA ARG A 68 -6.71 -19.03 -4.46
C ARG A 68 -6.33 -19.96 -5.61
N LYS A 69 -7.20 -20.07 -6.59
CA LYS A 69 -6.87 -20.69 -7.88
C LYS A 69 -6.20 -19.67 -8.80
N LYS A 70 -5.38 -20.14 -9.73
CA LYS A 70 -4.75 -19.25 -10.74
C LYS A 70 -5.75 -18.52 -11.65
N THR A 71 -6.98 -19.02 -11.75
CA THR A 71 -8.09 -18.40 -12.48
C THR A 71 -8.79 -17.30 -11.68
N ASP A 72 -8.54 -17.20 -10.39
CA ASP A 72 -9.13 -16.17 -9.53
C ASP A 72 -8.23 -14.94 -9.51
N ALA A 73 -8.80 -13.76 -9.37
CA ALA A 73 -8.02 -12.53 -9.24
C ALA A 73 -7.58 -12.28 -7.80
N VAL A 74 -6.50 -11.52 -7.67
CA VAL A 74 -6.15 -10.76 -6.47
C VAL A 74 -6.27 -9.29 -6.81
N VAL A 75 -6.99 -8.53 -6.00
CA VAL A 75 -7.16 -7.09 -6.17
C VAL A 75 -6.64 -6.39 -4.92
N LEU A 76 -5.57 -5.65 -5.08
CA LEU A 76 -4.96 -4.85 -4.03
C LEU A 76 -5.59 -3.46 -4.02
N MET A 77 -6.09 -3.02 -2.87
CA MET A 77 -6.61 -1.66 -2.68
C MET A 77 -5.53 -0.77 -2.08
N GLY A 78 -4.94 0.11 -2.88
CA GLY A 78 -4.11 1.21 -2.40
C GLY A 78 -4.94 2.44 -2.04
N HIS A 79 -4.38 3.34 -1.22
CA HIS A 79 -5.05 4.62 -0.91
C HIS A 79 -5.19 5.48 -2.17
N GLY A 80 -4.12 5.58 -2.94
CA GLY A 80 -4.06 6.51 -4.05
C GLY A 80 -3.68 7.92 -3.62
N THR A 81 -3.49 8.82 -4.58
CA THR A 81 -3.18 10.23 -4.36
C THR A 81 -3.27 11.02 -5.65
N HIS A 82 -3.61 12.31 -5.56
CA HIS A 82 -3.50 13.26 -6.69
C HIS A 82 -2.05 13.60 -7.06
N HIS A 83 -1.08 13.22 -6.23
CA HIS A 83 0.34 13.44 -6.49
C HIS A 83 0.84 12.52 -7.62
N PRO A 84 1.78 12.95 -8.49
CA PRO A 84 2.32 12.11 -9.58
C PRO A 84 2.90 10.77 -9.14
N SER A 85 3.29 10.62 -7.86
CA SER A 85 3.72 9.33 -7.30
C SER A 85 2.64 8.26 -7.30
N ASN A 86 1.38 8.59 -7.60
CA ASN A 86 0.32 7.61 -7.84
C ASN A 86 0.72 6.59 -8.93
N ALA A 87 1.58 6.99 -9.87
CA ALA A 87 2.13 6.10 -10.89
C ALA A 87 2.86 4.86 -10.33
N PHE A 88 3.31 4.88 -9.06
CA PHE A 88 3.90 3.70 -8.43
C PHE A 88 2.93 2.53 -8.32
N TYR A 89 1.63 2.78 -8.14
CA TYR A 89 0.62 1.72 -8.11
C TYR A 89 0.49 1.03 -9.48
N ALA A 90 0.50 1.79 -10.57
CA ALA A 90 0.48 1.24 -11.92
C ALA A 90 1.78 0.47 -12.24
N ALA A 91 2.93 1.00 -11.83
CA ALA A 91 4.22 0.32 -11.99
C ALA A 91 4.29 -0.99 -11.20
N LEU A 92 3.77 -0.99 -9.96
CA LEU A 92 3.67 -2.18 -9.14
C LEU A 92 2.76 -3.22 -9.77
N MET A 93 1.57 -2.81 -10.24
CA MET A 93 0.64 -3.70 -10.95
C MET A 93 1.31 -4.34 -12.17
N PHE A 94 2.04 -3.56 -12.98
CA PHE A 94 2.77 -4.08 -14.13
C PHE A 94 3.77 -5.18 -13.72
N GLN A 95 4.58 -4.96 -12.68
CA GLN A 95 5.54 -5.96 -12.22
C GLN A 95 4.85 -7.20 -11.65
N LEU A 96 3.79 -7.04 -10.87
CA LEU A 96 2.99 -8.16 -10.37
C LEU A 96 2.40 -9.01 -11.50
N GLN A 97 1.93 -8.35 -12.56
CA GLN A 97 1.33 -9.04 -13.71
C GLN A 97 2.35 -9.80 -14.58
N LEU A 98 3.64 -9.51 -14.46
CA LEU A 98 4.69 -10.34 -15.05
C LEU A 98 4.81 -11.70 -14.32
N GLU A 99 4.54 -11.73 -13.01
CA GLU A 99 4.54 -12.96 -12.19
C GLU A 99 3.19 -13.70 -12.26
N ASP A 100 2.09 -12.95 -12.16
CA ASP A 100 0.73 -13.49 -12.24
C ASP A 100 -0.21 -12.46 -12.88
N PRO A 101 -0.70 -12.70 -14.12
CA PRO A 101 -1.51 -11.74 -14.88
C PRO A 101 -2.90 -11.48 -14.27
N ASN A 102 -3.27 -12.18 -13.20
CA ASN A 102 -4.54 -12.00 -12.51
C ASN A 102 -4.38 -11.26 -11.17
N ILE A 103 -3.29 -10.52 -10.99
CA ILE A 103 -3.11 -9.58 -9.87
C ILE A 103 -3.32 -8.16 -10.36
N PHE A 104 -4.14 -7.41 -9.66
CA PHE A 104 -4.50 -6.03 -9.98
C PHE A 104 -4.25 -5.13 -8.80
N VAL A 105 -3.93 -3.87 -9.07
CA VAL A 105 -3.79 -2.82 -8.07
C VAL A 105 -4.71 -1.68 -8.47
N GLY A 106 -5.69 -1.38 -7.63
CA GLY A 106 -6.55 -0.21 -7.76
C GLY A 106 -6.33 0.74 -6.59
N THR A 107 -6.89 1.94 -6.68
CA THR A 107 -6.76 2.98 -5.66
C THR A 107 -8.10 3.62 -5.33
N VAL A 108 -8.24 4.13 -4.09
CA VAL A 108 -9.44 4.84 -3.64
C VAL A 108 -9.43 6.28 -4.19
N GLU A 109 -8.30 6.98 -4.07
CA GLU A 109 -8.15 8.39 -4.42
C GLU A 109 -7.24 8.64 -5.63
N GLY A 110 -7.21 7.73 -6.58
CA GLY A 110 -6.30 7.86 -7.73
C GLY A 110 -6.68 6.92 -8.86
N TYR A 111 -5.70 6.56 -9.66
CA TYR A 111 -5.87 5.66 -10.81
C TYR A 111 -4.91 4.47 -10.71
N PRO A 112 -5.33 3.24 -11.06
CA PRO A 112 -6.67 2.83 -11.55
C PRO A 112 -7.75 2.86 -10.46
N GLU A 113 -8.99 3.16 -10.87
CA GLU A 113 -10.17 3.10 -10.00
C GLU A 113 -10.82 1.71 -10.02
N ILE A 114 -11.79 1.48 -9.15
CA ILE A 114 -12.48 0.18 -9.07
C ILE A 114 -13.24 -0.16 -10.37
N ASP A 115 -13.75 0.84 -11.09
CA ASP A 115 -14.43 0.62 -12.35
C ASP A 115 -13.49 0.11 -13.44
N ASP A 116 -12.25 0.62 -13.51
CA ASP A 116 -11.21 0.10 -14.40
C ASP A 116 -10.90 -1.37 -14.07
N ILE A 117 -10.70 -1.65 -12.77
CA ILE A 117 -10.44 -3.02 -12.30
C ILE A 117 -11.60 -3.95 -12.66
N LYS A 118 -12.83 -3.55 -12.41
CA LYS A 118 -14.04 -4.31 -12.77
C LYS A 118 -14.04 -4.67 -14.26
N ASP A 119 -13.80 -3.69 -15.13
CA ASP A 119 -13.83 -3.89 -16.57
C ASP A 119 -12.74 -4.87 -17.02
N TRP A 120 -11.53 -4.78 -16.48
CA TRP A 120 -10.45 -5.74 -16.77
C TRP A 120 -10.76 -7.14 -16.25
N LEU A 121 -11.38 -7.28 -15.08
CA LEU A 121 -11.80 -8.58 -14.56
C LEU A 121 -12.88 -9.22 -15.43
N LEU A 122 -13.83 -8.43 -15.93
CA LEU A 122 -14.89 -8.90 -16.84
C LEU A 122 -14.31 -9.32 -18.18
N GLU A 123 -13.40 -8.53 -18.77
CA GLU A 123 -12.71 -8.88 -20.01
C GLU A 123 -11.96 -10.21 -19.89
N LYS A 124 -11.28 -10.42 -18.78
CA LYS A 124 -10.59 -11.69 -18.44
C LYS A 124 -11.54 -12.81 -18.00
N LYS A 125 -12.85 -12.57 -17.92
CA LYS A 125 -13.88 -13.54 -17.49
C LYS A 125 -13.64 -14.09 -16.08
N ILE A 126 -13.04 -13.31 -15.21
CA ILE A 126 -12.80 -13.65 -13.79
C ILE A 126 -14.16 -13.85 -13.09
N LYS A 127 -14.26 -14.88 -12.25
CA LYS A 127 -15.47 -15.21 -11.49
C LYS A 127 -15.30 -15.06 -9.99
N LYS A 128 -14.07 -15.04 -9.50
CA LYS A 128 -13.75 -14.83 -8.09
C LYS A 128 -12.55 -13.89 -7.95
N ALA A 129 -12.64 -12.97 -6.99
CA ALA A 129 -11.56 -12.06 -6.62
C ALA A 129 -11.31 -12.08 -5.10
N TYR A 130 -10.05 -12.06 -4.71
CA TYR A 130 -9.61 -11.81 -3.34
C TYR A 130 -9.23 -10.34 -3.23
N LEU A 131 -9.83 -9.62 -2.28
CA LEU A 131 -9.60 -8.20 -2.04
C LEU A 131 -8.68 -8.04 -0.85
N LEU A 132 -7.57 -7.36 -1.01
CA LEU A 132 -6.57 -7.13 0.04
C LEU A 132 -6.26 -5.64 0.14
N PRO A 133 -6.23 -5.05 1.36
CA PRO A 133 -5.78 -3.68 1.51
C PRO A 133 -4.25 -3.62 1.30
N PHE A 134 -3.82 -2.75 0.39
CA PHE A 134 -2.41 -2.40 0.18
C PHE A 134 -2.12 -1.06 0.87
N MET A 135 -2.37 -1.07 2.17
CA MET A 135 -2.20 0.02 3.13
C MET A 135 -1.62 -0.56 4.42
N SER A 136 -0.91 0.23 5.21
CA SER A 136 -0.25 -0.24 6.43
C SER A 136 -1.23 -0.90 7.42
N VAL A 137 -2.46 -0.40 7.50
CA VAL A 137 -3.52 -0.96 8.34
C VAL A 137 -4.78 -1.22 7.52
N ALA A 138 -5.55 -2.24 7.90
CA ALA A 138 -6.91 -2.47 7.40
C ALA A 138 -7.91 -1.56 8.14
N GLY A 139 -7.81 -0.25 7.89
CA GLY A 139 -8.59 0.82 8.51
C GLY A 139 -9.96 1.03 7.86
N ASP A 140 -10.45 2.28 7.90
CA ASP A 140 -11.77 2.64 7.42
C ASP A 140 -11.97 2.36 5.92
N HIS A 141 -10.99 2.67 5.07
CA HIS A 141 -11.05 2.31 3.64
C HIS A 141 -11.20 0.81 3.42
N ALA A 142 -10.47 -0.03 4.15
CA ALA A 142 -10.60 -1.47 4.01
C ALA A 142 -11.97 -1.99 4.49
N LYS A 143 -12.51 -1.40 5.57
CA LYS A 143 -13.79 -1.81 6.15
C LYS A 143 -14.98 -1.32 5.35
N ASN A 144 -14.95 -0.08 4.90
CA ASN A 144 -16.07 0.59 4.23
C ASN A 144 -15.95 0.48 2.71
N ASP A 145 -14.87 1.05 2.14
CA ASP A 145 -14.75 1.18 0.69
C ASP A 145 -14.38 -0.15 0.01
N MET A 146 -13.58 -1.02 0.67
CA MET A 146 -13.24 -2.33 0.09
C MET A 146 -14.27 -3.41 0.39
N ALA A 147 -14.58 -3.64 1.67
CA ALA A 147 -15.32 -4.81 2.14
C ALA A 147 -16.72 -4.49 2.67
N GLY A 148 -17.12 -3.21 2.67
CA GLY A 148 -18.42 -2.75 3.15
C GLY A 148 -19.60 -3.31 2.35
N ASP A 149 -20.79 -3.09 2.88
CA ASP A 149 -22.05 -3.55 2.25
C ASP A 149 -22.76 -2.42 1.47
N GLU A 150 -22.21 -1.18 1.52
CA GLU A 150 -22.72 -0.06 0.75
C GLU A 150 -22.55 -0.30 -0.77
N PRO A 151 -23.45 0.24 -1.62
CA PRO A 151 -23.43 -0.03 -3.06
C PRO A 151 -22.14 0.37 -3.78
N ASP A 152 -21.40 1.33 -3.25
CA ASP A 152 -20.17 1.90 -3.80
C ASP A 152 -18.90 1.21 -3.27
N SER A 153 -19.03 0.24 -2.37
CA SER A 153 -17.89 -0.57 -1.95
C SER A 153 -17.38 -1.47 -3.08
N TRP A 154 -16.08 -1.71 -3.13
CA TRP A 154 -15.46 -2.57 -4.14
C TRP A 154 -16.07 -3.96 -4.19
N LYS A 155 -16.33 -4.56 -3.02
CA LYS A 155 -17.01 -5.85 -2.89
C LYS A 155 -18.40 -5.81 -3.52
N SER A 156 -19.20 -4.77 -3.26
CA SER A 156 -20.56 -4.63 -3.80
C SER A 156 -20.54 -4.42 -5.30
N ILE A 157 -19.70 -3.51 -5.81
CA ILE A 157 -19.52 -3.24 -7.25
C ILE A 157 -19.15 -4.53 -8.01
N LEU A 158 -18.15 -5.26 -7.53
CA LEU A 158 -17.70 -6.50 -8.18
C LEU A 158 -18.74 -7.62 -8.08
N THR A 159 -19.43 -7.73 -6.93
CA THR A 159 -20.51 -8.72 -6.74
C THR A 159 -21.69 -8.47 -7.67
N GLN A 160 -22.08 -7.22 -7.85
CA GLN A 160 -23.12 -6.82 -8.81
C GLN A 160 -22.72 -7.14 -10.26
N ALA A 161 -21.42 -7.09 -10.56
CA ALA A 161 -20.87 -7.50 -11.85
C ALA A 161 -20.76 -9.05 -12.03
N GLY A 162 -21.19 -9.83 -11.04
CA GLY A 162 -21.15 -11.30 -11.08
C GLY A 162 -19.81 -11.92 -10.70
N ILE A 163 -18.97 -11.19 -9.95
CA ILE A 163 -17.68 -11.65 -9.44
C ILE A 163 -17.80 -11.88 -7.93
N THR A 164 -17.61 -13.12 -7.48
CA THR A 164 -17.60 -13.44 -6.05
C THR A 164 -16.36 -12.87 -5.38
N CYS A 165 -16.54 -12.13 -4.29
CA CYS A 165 -15.44 -11.49 -3.57
C CYS A 165 -15.19 -12.11 -2.20
N GLU A 166 -13.91 -12.26 -1.86
CA GLU A 166 -13.44 -12.64 -0.52
C GLU A 166 -12.46 -11.57 -0.03
N ALA A 167 -12.81 -10.85 1.05
CA ALA A 167 -11.99 -9.79 1.60
C ALA A 167 -11.07 -10.31 2.70
N ILE A 168 -9.77 -10.01 2.58
CA ILE A 168 -8.74 -10.32 3.58
C ILE A 168 -8.44 -9.03 4.35
N MET A 169 -8.97 -8.93 5.57
CA MET A 169 -8.89 -7.72 6.39
C MET A 169 -7.59 -7.65 7.20
N LYS A 170 -6.47 -7.58 6.48
CA LYS A 170 -5.13 -7.54 7.06
C LYS A 170 -4.25 -6.55 6.33
N GLY A 171 -3.76 -5.53 7.05
CA GLY A 171 -2.91 -4.49 6.48
C GLY A 171 -1.48 -4.96 6.24
N THR A 172 -0.71 -4.22 5.43
CA THR A 172 0.67 -4.60 5.09
C THR A 172 1.60 -4.61 6.30
N ALA A 173 1.36 -3.76 7.31
CA ALA A 173 2.14 -3.77 8.56
C ALA A 173 1.89 -4.98 9.47
N GLU A 174 0.99 -5.88 9.10
CA GLU A 174 0.73 -7.13 9.82
C GLU A 174 1.47 -8.34 9.19
N TYR A 175 2.36 -8.09 8.21
CA TYR A 175 3.19 -9.09 7.57
C TYR A 175 4.67 -8.71 7.68
N ASP A 176 5.48 -9.59 8.24
CA ASP A 176 6.91 -9.34 8.47
C ASP A 176 7.64 -8.94 7.19
N SER A 177 7.27 -9.52 6.04
CA SER A 177 7.89 -9.21 4.74
C SER A 177 7.78 -7.74 4.31
N PHE A 178 6.72 -7.04 4.71
CA PHE A 178 6.61 -5.59 4.48
C PHE A 178 7.26 -4.79 5.62
N VAL A 179 7.10 -5.26 6.86
CA VAL A 179 7.68 -4.61 8.03
C VAL A 179 9.20 -4.54 7.90
N ASP A 180 9.85 -5.59 7.41
CA ASP A 180 11.29 -5.64 7.19
C ASP A 180 11.79 -4.53 6.23
N ILE A 181 10.98 -4.15 5.21
CA ILE A 181 11.32 -3.03 4.34
C ILE A 181 11.36 -1.71 5.12
N TRP A 182 10.33 -1.44 5.95
CA TRP A 182 10.30 -0.23 6.77
C TRP A 182 11.37 -0.24 7.87
N VAL A 183 11.67 -1.40 8.45
CA VAL A 183 12.76 -1.55 9.43
C VAL A 183 14.10 -1.20 8.80
N ASP A 184 14.38 -1.65 7.58
CA ASP A 184 15.59 -1.26 6.87
C ASP A 184 15.63 0.24 6.56
N HIS A 185 14.49 0.84 6.24
CA HIS A 185 14.38 2.28 6.00
C HIS A 185 14.62 3.13 7.26
N VAL A 186 14.31 2.64 8.45
CA VAL A 186 14.66 3.34 9.70
C VAL A 186 16.09 3.05 10.14
N ASN A 187 16.61 1.85 9.89
CA ASN A 187 17.98 1.49 10.23
C ASN A 187 19.02 2.33 9.46
N GLY A 188 18.75 2.66 8.19
CA GLY A 188 19.57 3.57 7.41
C GLY A 188 19.82 4.90 8.13
N PRO A 189 18.77 5.69 8.48
CA PRO A 189 18.91 6.87 9.32
C PRO A 189 19.59 6.64 10.67
N LEU A 190 19.25 5.56 11.39
CA LEU A 190 19.82 5.25 12.71
C LEU A 190 21.33 4.99 12.66
N SER A 191 21.84 4.43 11.56
CA SER A 191 23.28 4.19 11.36
C SER A 191 24.13 5.48 11.35
N HIS A 192 23.47 6.66 11.24
CA HIS A 192 24.12 7.97 11.26
C HIS A 192 24.00 8.69 12.62
N PHE A 193 23.48 8.05 13.65
CA PHE A 193 23.39 8.58 15.00
C PHE A 193 24.62 8.23 15.82
#